data_4401a632ab230f5cb404b294529e8893
#
_entry.id   4401a632ab230f5cb404b294529e8893
#
_cell.length_a   1.000
_cell.length_b   1.000
_cell.length_c   1.000
_cell.angle_alpha   90.00
_cell.angle_beta   90.00
_cell.angle_gamma   90.00
#
_symmetry.space_group_name_H-M   'P 1'
#
loop_
_entity.id
_entity.type
_entity.pdbx_description
1 polymer ?
#
loop_
_entity_poly.entity_id
_entity_poly.type
_entity_poly.pdbx_seq_one_letter_code
_entity_poly.pdbx_strand_id
1 'polypeptide(L)'
;MGFRQFVVFIAAMMATNAIAIDSMLPALPEIGHALAIDTANHAQWVITAYLLGFGAAQIIYGSLADRFGRRSVLMVGLAIYTLASIGAIFAGSFEVMMAARALQGVGSAATRILAVAIVRDCYSGRQMARVMSLAFIVFLSVPIIAPSIGQLIVLFAPWRGIFVMLCLFGAVLMVWTWLRLPETLHPEDRTPISVAGISHAFGLVLGSRITVGYMLAMTMVMGGLFGFINSSQQIFADAFDAAHLFTIVFALIAVFMALSSLLNARIVGRVGMRRVSHAALLGYLAITLVHAGVVASGVENIWTFSILQAGMMFCFGLMVSNFNSMAMEPVGHVAGTASSLLGFVSTIGGALLGFVLGQNFDGTTLPLTFGFAAFGVMALVFVLFAEKGRLFSSHGAPAGRS
;
A
#
# COMPACT_ATOMS: atom_id res chain seq x y z
N MET A 1 11.11 21.62 14.18
CA MET A 1 9.68 21.78 13.80
C MET A 1 8.81 21.80 15.05
N GLY A 2 7.71 22.61 15.06
CA GLY A 2 6.68 22.47 16.09
C GLY A 2 5.88 21.18 15.90
N PHE A 3 5.24 20.67 16.95
CA PHE A 3 4.51 19.40 16.93
C PHE A 3 3.50 19.27 15.76
N ARG A 4 2.67 20.32 15.54
CA ARG A 4 1.69 20.32 14.42
C ARG A 4 2.36 20.23 13.06
N GLN A 5 3.43 20.99 12.84
CA GLN A 5 4.19 20.96 11.58
C GLN A 5 4.82 19.58 11.34
N PHE A 6 5.34 18.96 12.40
CA PHE A 6 5.92 17.61 12.32
C PHE A 6 4.88 16.57 11.92
N VAL A 7 3.70 16.60 12.55
CA VAL A 7 2.59 15.68 12.21
C VAL A 7 2.17 15.83 10.75
N VAL A 8 2.00 17.07 10.26
CA VAL A 8 1.62 17.32 8.86
C VAL A 8 2.72 16.87 7.91
N PHE A 9 3.99 17.08 8.26
CA PHE A 9 5.13 16.60 7.48
C PHE A 9 5.15 15.08 7.35
N ILE A 10 5.03 14.36 8.46
CA ILE A 10 4.97 12.88 8.46
C ILE A 10 3.75 12.38 7.68
N ALA A 11 2.60 13.02 7.84
CA ALA A 11 1.40 12.69 7.10
C ALA A 11 1.58 12.89 5.59
N ALA A 12 2.21 13.98 5.16
CA ALA A 12 2.53 14.23 3.76
C ALA A 12 3.52 13.22 3.19
N MET A 13 4.55 12.81 3.96
CA MET A 13 5.45 11.73 3.58
C MET A 13 4.68 10.41 3.36
N MET A 14 3.79 10.04 4.27
CA MET A 14 2.99 8.82 4.14
C MET A 14 2.01 8.89 2.97
N ALA A 15 1.45 10.07 2.70
CA ALA A 15 0.50 10.32 1.62
C ALA A 15 1.12 10.21 0.22
N THR A 16 2.43 10.42 0.06
CA THR A 16 3.14 10.47 -1.23
C THR A 16 2.81 9.26 -2.11
N ASN A 17 2.83 8.06 -1.53
CA ASN A 17 2.57 6.82 -2.26
C ASN A 17 1.13 6.71 -2.76
N ALA A 18 0.15 6.98 -1.90
CA ALA A 18 -1.26 6.88 -2.27
C ALA A 18 -1.65 7.96 -3.28
N ILE A 19 -1.19 9.21 -3.11
CA ILE A 19 -1.41 10.28 -4.09
C ILE A 19 -0.85 9.88 -5.46
N ALA A 20 0.36 9.32 -5.53
CA ALA A 20 1.01 8.95 -6.78
C ALA A 20 0.31 7.79 -7.52
N ILE A 21 -0.44 6.94 -6.83
CA ILE A 21 -1.20 5.84 -7.42
C ILE A 21 -2.62 6.30 -7.76
N ASP A 22 -3.34 6.80 -6.75
CA ASP A 22 -4.79 6.94 -6.85
C ASP A 22 -5.21 8.16 -7.69
N SER A 23 -4.40 9.24 -7.70
CA SER A 23 -4.71 10.42 -8.53
C SER A 23 -4.61 10.15 -10.03
N MET A 24 -3.91 9.09 -10.43
CA MET A 24 -3.69 8.76 -11.83
C MET A 24 -4.79 7.86 -12.41
N LEU A 25 -5.58 7.19 -11.57
CA LEU A 25 -6.59 6.23 -12.00
C LEU A 25 -7.57 6.80 -13.05
N PRO A 26 -8.11 8.03 -12.87
CA PRO A 26 -9.03 8.62 -13.87
C PRO A 26 -8.36 8.93 -15.21
N ALA A 27 -7.04 9.09 -15.24
CA ALA A 27 -6.29 9.46 -16.44
C ALA A 27 -5.76 8.25 -17.24
N LEU A 28 -5.87 7.03 -16.74
CA LEU A 28 -5.32 5.84 -17.39
C LEU A 28 -5.78 5.66 -18.84
N PRO A 29 -7.06 5.86 -19.20
CA PRO A 29 -7.49 5.76 -20.59
C PRO A 29 -6.81 6.80 -21.49
N GLU A 30 -6.72 8.05 -21.05
CA GLU A 30 -6.08 9.14 -21.78
C GLU A 30 -4.58 8.87 -21.97
N ILE A 31 -3.89 8.37 -20.93
CA ILE A 31 -2.49 7.94 -21.01
C ILE A 31 -2.33 6.82 -22.02
N GLY A 32 -3.22 5.82 -22.00
CA GLY A 32 -3.23 4.71 -22.95
C GLY A 32 -3.33 5.19 -24.39
N HIS A 33 -4.28 6.07 -24.69
CA HIS A 33 -4.44 6.66 -26.02
C HIS A 33 -3.23 7.52 -26.43
N ALA A 34 -2.73 8.37 -25.53
CA ALA A 34 -1.63 9.29 -25.83
C ALA A 34 -0.29 8.58 -26.09
N LEU A 35 -0.07 7.43 -25.48
CA LEU A 35 1.15 6.62 -25.64
C LEU A 35 0.97 5.45 -26.63
N ALA A 36 -0.13 5.45 -27.41
CA ALA A 36 -0.46 4.43 -28.41
C ALA A 36 -0.37 2.99 -27.86
N ILE A 37 -0.95 2.77 -26.67
CA ILE A 37 -0.98 1.46 -26.03
C ILE A 37 -2.04 0.59 -26.72
N ASP A 38 -1.63 -0.58 -27.24
CA ASP A 38 -2.47 -1.44 -28.07
C ASP A 38 -3.72 -1.98 -27.37
N THR A 39 -3.65 -2.20 -26.06
CA THR A 39 -4.77 -2.74 -25.27
C THR A 39 -4.96 -1.94 -23.99
N ALA A 40 -6.22 -1.71 -23.61
CA ALA A 40 -6.57 -0.97 -22.39
C ALA A 40 -5.92 -1.59 -21.12
N ASN A 41 -5.80 -2.93 -21.07
CA ASN A 41 -5.18 -3.61 -19.93
C ASN A 41 -3.69 -3.26 -19.78
N HIS A 42 -2.98 -2.99 -20.86
CA HIS A 42 -1.57 -2.57 -20.80
C HIS A 42 -1.38 -1.20 -20.11
N ALA A 43 -2.37 -0.32 -20.10
CA ALA A 43 -2.29 0.94 -19.35
C ALA A 43 -2.07 0.73 -17.84
N GLN A 44 -2.50 -0.41 -17.30
CA GLN A 44 -2.30 -0.79 -15.89
C GLN A 44 -0.82 -0.96 -15.52
N TRP A 45 0.07 -1.20 -16.50
CA TRP A 45 1.51 -1.21 -16.27
C TRP A 45 2.03 0.08 -15.65
N VAL A 46 1.37 1.22 -15.92
CA VAL A 46 1.74 2.52 -15.37
C VAL A 46 1.66 2.52 -13.83
N ILE A 47 0.69 1.78 -13.25
CA ILE A 47 0.57 1.59 -11.81
C ILE A 47 1.54 0.51 -11.34
N THR A 48 1.59 -0.61 -12.05
CA THR A 48 2.39 -1.78 -11.66
C THR A 48 3.89 -1.45 -11.66
N ALA A 49 4.41 -0.73 -12.66
CA ALA A 49 5.80 -0.29 -12.71
C ALA A 49 6.17 0.55 -11.47
N TYR A 50 5.29 1.46 -11.07
CA TYR A 50 5.48 2.24 -9.85
C TYR A 50 5.54 1.34 -8.60
N LEU A 51 4.60 0.40 -8.45
CA LEU A 51 4.55 -0.53 -7.31
C LEU A 51 5.78 -1.45 -7.25
N LEU A 52 6.28 -1.90 -8.41
CA LEU A 52 7.50 -2.71 -8.48
C LEU A 52 8.72 -1.90 -8.03
N GLY A 53 8.88 -0.67 -8.52
CA GLY A 53 9.94 0.22 -8.07
C GLY A 53 9.86 0.54 -6.58
N PHE A 54 8.66 0.85 -6.10
CA PHE A 54 8.38 1.11 -4.69
C PHE A 54 8.67 -0.11 -3.79
N GLY A 55 8.22 -1.29 -4.19
CA GLY A 55 8.45 -2.52 -3.44
C GLY A 55 9.93 -2.90 -3.41
N ALA A 56 10.61 -2.87 -4.57
CA ALA A 56 12.03 -3.24 -4.67
C ALA A 56 12.93 -2.35 -3.80
N ALA A 57 12.64 -1.06 -3.74
CA ALA A 57 13.44 -0.11 -2.98
C ALA A 57 13.26 -0.23 -1.45
N GLN A 58 12.15 -0.81 -0.97
CA GLN A 58 11.90 -0.95 0.46
C GLN A 58 12.99 -1.75 1.18
N ILE A 59 13.59 -2.72 0.49
CA ILE A 59 14.61 -3.61 1.08
C ILE A 59 15.92 -2.87 1.42
N ILE A 60 16.21 -1.77 0.73
CA ILE A 60 17.48 -1.05 0.85
C ILE A 60 17.38 0.23 1.67
N TYR A 61 16.25 0.92 1.65
CA TYR A 61 16.15 2.25 2.28
C TYR A 61 16.38 2.24 3.79
N GLY A 62 15.97 1.17 4.48
CA GLY A 62 16.24 1.02 5.91
C GLY A 62 17.74 1.06 6.22
N SER A 63 18.49 0.18 5.58
CA SER A 63 19.95 0.07 5.78
C SER A 63 20.71 1.32 5.30
N LEU A 64 20.28 1.93 4.19
CA LEU A 64 20.86 3.19 3.72
C LEU A 64 20.65 4.32 4.74
N ALA A 65 19.46 4.41 5.30
CA ALA A 65 19.12 5.44 6.27
C ALA A 65 19.81 5.24 7.63
N ASP A 66 20.06 4.00 8.04
CA ASP A 66 20.83 3.68 9.24
C ASP A 66 22.32 4.02 9.08
N ARG A 67 22.86 4.01 7.85
CA ARG A 67 24.23 4.33 7.58
C ARG A 67 24.48 5.81 7.27
N PHE A 68 23.69 6.39 6.37
CA PHE A 68 23.92 7.73 5.82
C PHE A 68 23.11 8.85 6.51
N GLY A 69 22.21 8.47 7.41
CA GLY A 69 21.29 9.38 8.10
C GLY A 69 19.92 9.49 7.39
N ARG A 70 18.93 9.83 8.19
CA ARG A 70 17.52 9.89 7.74
C ARG A 70 17.29 10.99 6.71
N ARG A 71 17.78 12.21 7.04
CA ARG A 71 17.60 13.39 6.20
C ARG A 71 18.25 13.23 4.84
N SER A 72 19.48 12.77 4.78
CA SER A 72 20.24 12.61 3.53
C SER A 72 19.57 11.62 2.60
N VAL A 73 19.15 10.46 3.10
CA VAL A 73 18.50 9.41 2.32
C VAL A 73 17.11 9.85 1.86
N LEU A 74 16.35 10.56 2.70
CA LEU A 74 15.06 11.14 2.33
C LEU A 74 15.20 12.16 1.21
N MET A 75 16.21 13.04 1.26
CA MET A 75 16.48 14.02 0.22
C MET A 75 16.77 13.35 -1.13
N VAL A 76 17.60 12.29 -1.14
CA VAL A 76 17.88 11.51 -2.36
C VAL A 76 16.60 10.86 -2.89
N GLY A 77 15.80 10.23 -2.03
CA GLY A 77 14.53 9.63 -2.43
C GLY A 77 13.55 10.64 -3.03
N LEU A 78 13.40 11.80 -2.39
CA LEU A 78 12.54 12.89 -2.90
C LEU A 78 13.08 13.49 -4.21
N ALA A 79 14.40 13.58 -4.37
CA ALA A 79 15.00 14.03 -5.63
C ALA A 79 14.72 13.03 -6.76
N ILE A 80 14.89 11.72 -6.52
CA ILE A 80 14.54 10.67 -7.48
C ILE A 80 13.05 10.75 -7.84
N TYR A 81 12.17 10.86 -6.85
CA TYR A 81 10.71 10.99 -7.07
C TYR A 81 10.36 12.20 -7.95
N THR A 82 10.93 13.36 -7.63
CA THR A 82 10.67 14.62 -8.35
C THR A 82 11.20 14.58 -9.77
N LEU A 83 12.45 14.11 -9.97
CA LEU A 83 13.06 13.98 -11.29
C LEU A 83 12.32 12.94 -12.15
N ALA A 84 11.91 11.82 -11.56
CA ALA A 84 11.11 10.81 -12.25
C ALA A 84 9.71 11.36 -12.63
N SER A 85 9.11 12.21 -11.79
CA SER A 85 7.86 12.91 -12.14
C SER A 85 8.05 13.82 -13.34
N ILE A 86 9.18 14.55 -13.43
CA ILE A 86 9.56 15.34 -14.61
C ILE A 86 9.71 14.43 -15.83
N GLY A 87 10.38 13.28 -15.69
CA GLY A 87 10.51 12.29 -16.77
C GLY A 87 9.14 11.83 -17.27
N ALA A 88 8.17 11.61 -16.38
CA ALA A 88 6.82 11.23 -16.76
C ALA A 88 6.04 12.34 -17.48
N ILE A 89 6.25 13.62 -17.11
CA ILE A 89 5.65 14.78 -17.83
C ILE A 89 6.07 14.78 -19.31
N PHE A 90 7.34 14.50 -19.58
CA PHE A 90 7.91 14.52 -20.92
C PHE A 90 7.90 13.15 -21.60
N ALA A 91 7.30 12.13 -21.01
CA ALA A 91 7.21 10.81 -21.61
C ALA A 91 6.48 10.86 -22.97
N GLY A 92 7.18 10.49 -24.02
CA GLY A 92 6.68 10.40 -25.39
C GLY A 92 6.46 8.95 -25.86
N SER A 93 6.85 7.96 -25.05
CA SER A 93 6.63 6.54 -25.31
C SER A 93 6.25 5.80 -24.04
N PHE A 94 5.68 4.61 -24.21
CA PHE A 94 5.29 3.74 -23.11
C PHE A 94 6.48 3.32 -22.24
N GLU A 95 7.62 2.99 -22.86
CA GLU A 95 8.84 2.55 -22.18
C GLU A 95 9.40 3.66 -21.27
N VAL A 96 9.43 4.90 -21.77
CA VAL A 96 9.86 6.06 -20.96
C VAL A 96 8.94 6.28 -19.79
N MET A 97 7.62 6.14 -19.99
CA MET A 97 6.64 6.22 -18.91
C MET A 97 6.88 5.12 -17.87
N MET A 98 7.11 3.86 -18.29
CA MET A 98 7.39 2.75 -17.38
C MET A 98 8.65 2.98 -16.55
N ALA A 99 9.74 3.43 -17.19
CA ALA A 99 10.98 3.75 -16.50
C ALA A 99 10.79 4.90 -15.49
N ALA A 100 10.10 5.97 -15.90
CA ALA A 100 9.78 7.09 -15.03
C ALA A 100 8.94 6.66 -13.83
N ARG A 101 7.91 5.83 -14.04
CA ARG A 101 7.06 5.31 -12.98
C ARG A 101 7.81 4.41 -12.01
N ALA A 102 8.64 3.49 -12.51
CA ALA A 102 9.47 2.64 -11.66
C ALA A 102 10.43 3.47 -10.78
N LEU A 103 11.12 4.46 -11.37
CA LEU A 103 11.99 5.37 -10.63
C LEU A 103 11.22 6.24 -9.62
N GLN A 104 10.02 6.72 -9.99
CA GLN A 104 9.15 7.46 -9.09
C GLN A 104 8.75 6.60 -7.88
N GLY A 105 8.44 5.31 -8.10
CA GLY A 105 8.20 4.33 -7.05
C GLY A 105 9.42 4.14 -6.13
N VAL A 106 10.62 4.00 -6.72
CA VAL A 106 11.88 3.92 -5.96
C VAL A 106 12.01 5.13 -5.04
N GLY A 107 11.84 6.36 -5.57
CA GLY A 107 11.94 7.58 -4.76
C GLY A 107 10.91 7.64 -3.64
N SER A 108 9.66 7.24 -3.93
CA SER A 108 8.56 7.26 -2.97
C SER A 108 8.75 6.27 -1.81
N ALA A 109 9.46 5.17 -2.01
CA ALA A 109 9.71 4.20 -0.94
C ALA A 109 10.50 4.81 0.24
N ALA A 110 11.36 5.79 -0.03
CA ALA A 110 12.07 6.53 1.02
C ALA A 110 11.08 7.25 1.96
N THR A 111 10.05 7.90 1.44
CA THR A 111 9.10 8.66 2.27
C THR A 111 8.35 7.75 3.23
N ARG A 112 7.96 6.54 2.78
CA ARG A 112 7.24 5.58 3.62
C ARG A 112 8.12 5.00 4.73
N ILE A 113 9.31 4.53 4.37
CA ILE A 113 10.23 3.88 5.33
C ILE A 113 10.72 4.89 6.36
N LEU A 114 11.12 6.07 5.89
CA LEU A 114 11.72 7.08 6.76
C LEU A 114 10.69 7.83 7.61
N ALA A 115 9.42 7.92 7.21
CA ALA A 115 8.38 8.50 8.05
C ALA A 115 8.31 7.81 9.42
N VAL A 116 8.28 6.49 9.44
CA VAL A 116 8.22 5.71 10.69
C VAL A 116 9.55 5.83 11.47
N ALA A 117 10.69 5.78 10.78
CA ALA A 117 12.01 5.88 11.40
C ALA A 117 12.21 7.26 12.07
N ILE A 118 11.89 8.35 11.38
CA ILE A 118 12.00 9.73 11.91
C ILE A 118 11.08 9.92 13.12
N VAL A 119 9.86 9.40 13.09
CA VAL A 119 8.96 9.48 14.25
C VAL A 119 9.55 8.74 15.45
N ARG A 120 10.12 7.56 15.24
CA ARG A 120 10.76 6.75 16.29
C ARG A 120 11.99 7.44 16.87
N ASP A 121 12.78 8.12 16.02
CA ASP A 121 14.00 8.82 16.46
C ASP A 121 13.64 10.09 17.28
N CYS A 122 12.49 10.75 16.98
CA CYS A 122 12.09 12.00 17.62
C CYS A 122 11.14 11.83 18.83
N TYR A 123 10.38 10.73 18.87
CA TYR A 123 9.33 10.52 19.87
C TYR A 123 9.31 9.09 20.36
N SER A 124 8.94 8.90 21.64
CA SER A 124 8.78 7.58 22.27
C SER A 124 7.42 7.42 22.95
N GLY A 125 7.03 6.19 23.22
CA GLY A 125 5.85 5.86 24.01
C GLY A 125 4.57 6.52 23.50
N ARG A 126 3.83 7.20 24.39
CA ARG A 126 2.53 7.83 24.09
C ARG A 126 2.61 8.95 23.05
N GLN A 127 3.70 9.69 23.02
CA GLN A 127 3.86 10.79 22.03
C GLN A 127 4.08 10.22 20.63
N MET A 128 4.89 9.18 20.47
CA MET A 128 5.05 8.46 19.19
C MET A 128 3.69 7.95 18.69
N ALA A 129 2.94 7.27 19.56
CA ALA A 129 1.61 6.76 19.21
C ALA A 129 0.67 7.89 18.74
N ARG A 130 0.70 9.05 19.41
CA ARG A 130 -0.11 10.23 19.05
C ARG A 130 0.26 10.78 17.67
N VAL A 131 1.56 10.94 17.38
CA VAL A 131 2.05 11.41 16.05
C VAL A 131 1.59 10.43 14.97
N MET A 132 1.86 9.14 15.15
CA MET A 132 1.50 8.11 14.17
C MET A 132 -0.01 8.04 13.94
N SER A 133 -0.83 8.12 14.99
CA SER A 133 -2.29 8.11 14.84
C SER A 133 -2.79 9.32 14.04
N LEU A 134 -2.29 10.51 14.31
CA LEU A 134 -2.67 11.72 13.57
C LEU A 134 -2.22 11.65 12.10
N ALA A 135 -0.99 11.20 11.85
CA ALA A 135 -0.47 11.02 10.49
C ALA A 135 -1.27 9.95 9.73
N PHE A 136 -1.68 8.88 10.41
CA PHE A 136 -2.46 7.79 9.82
C PHE A 136 -3.88 8.23 9.44
N ILE A 137 -4.52 9.12 10.19
CA ILE A 137 -5.83 9.69 9.83
C ILE A 137 -5.73 10.44 8.49
N VAL A 138 -4.69 11.25 8.31
CA VAL A 138 -4.46 11.95 7.04
C VAL A 138 -4.17 10.94 5.92
N PHE A 139 -3.32 9.96 6.17
CA PHE A 139 -3.01 8.90 5.20
C PHE A 139 -4.28 8.16 4.72
N LEU A 140 -5.19 7.80 5.63
CA LEU A 140 -6.45 7.14 5.29
C LEU A 140 -7.39 8.02 4.46
N SER A 141 -7.27 9.35 4.56
CA SER A 141 -8.08 10.28 3.77
C SER A 141 -7.60 10.40 2.31
N VAL A 142 -6.35 10.04 2.03
CA VAL A 142 -5.75 10.22 0.70
C VAL A 142 -6.43 9.39 -0.38
N PRO A 143 -6.67 8.07 -0.22
CA PRO A 143 -7.35 7.27 -1.25
C PRO A 143 -8.80 7.76 -1.52
N ILE A 144 -9.39 8.46 -0.55
CA ILE A 144 -10.73 9.06 -0.72
C ILE A 144 -10.68 10.28 -1.64
N ILE A 145 -9.62 11.10 -1.50
CA ILE A 145 -9.53 12.41 -2.14
C ILE A 145 -8.69 12.36 -3.44
N ALA A 146 -7.67 11.52 -3.51
CA ALA A 146 -6.71 11.52 -4.61
C ALA A 146 -7.33 11.26 -5.99
N PRO A 147 -8.25 10.30 -6.19
CA PRO A 147 -8.91 10.14 -7.48
C PRO A 147 -9.72 11.37 -7.90
N SER A 148 -10.37 12.05 -6.93
CA SER A 148 -11.11 13.30 -7.19
C SER A 148 -10.19 14.43 -7.64
N ILE A 149 -9.00 14.55 -7.05
CA ILE A 149 -7.97 15.50 -7.50
C ILE A 149 -7.52 15.16 -8.92
N GLY A 150 -7.24 13.88 -9.20
CA GLY A 150 -6.88 13.41 -10.54
C GLY A 150 -7.96 13.73 -11.58
N GLN A 151 -9.22 13.41 -11.25
CA GLN A 151 -10.37 13.72 -12.12
C GLN A 151 -10.50 15.22 -12.38
N LEU A 152 -10.34 16.05 -11.33
CA LEU A 152 -10.41 17.51 -11.48
C LEU A 152 -9.30 18.02 -12.41
N ILE A 153 -8.08 17.49 -12.29
CA ILE A 153 -6.97 17.88 -13.19
C ILE A 153 -7.30 17.53 -14.63
N VAL A 154 -7.77 16.33 -14.90
CA VAL A 154 -8.10 15.86 -16.28
C VAL A 154 -9.24 16.66 -16.90
N LEU A 155 -10.15 17.24 -16.11
CA LEU A 155 -11.21 18.12 -16.62
C LEU A 155 -10.68 19.46 -17.18
N PHE A 156 -9.54 19.97 -16.66
CA PHE A 156 -9.03 21.29 -17.03
C PHE A 156 -7.64 21.26 -17.70
N ALA A 157 -6.94 20.12 -17.67
CA ALA A 157 -5.59 19.98 -18.19
C ALA A 157 -5.38 18.55 -18.74
N PRO A 158 -4.43 18.34 -19.67
CA PRO A 158 -4.04 17.00 -20.11
C PRO A 158 -3.57 16.14 -18.92
N TRP A 159 -3.61 14.82 -19.07
CA TRP A 159 -3.12 13.84 -18.09
C TRP A 159 -1.73 14.17 -17.50
N ARG A 160 -0.87 14.85 -18.29
CA ARG A 160 0.46 15.32 -17.84
C ARG A 160 0.38 16.26 -16.63
N GLY A 161 -0.73 16.98 -16.45
CA GLY A 161 -0.99 17.83 -15.31
C GLY A 161 -0.95 17.09 -13.97
N ILE A 162 -1.29 15.80 -13.95
CA ILE A 162 -1.17 14.97 -12.75
C ILE A 162 0.30 14.83 -12.36
N PHE A 163 1.17 14.55 -13.30
CA PHE A 163 2.61 14.43 -13.04
C PHE A 163 3.25 15.78 -12.66
N VAL A 164 2.73 16.89 -13.16
CA VAL A 164 3.12 18.23 -12.70
C VAL A 164 2.74 18.41 -11.21
N MET A 165 1.54 18.03 -10.82
CA MET A 165 1.09 18.06 -9.43
C MET A 165 1.97 17.17 -8.54
N LEU A 166 2.30 15.95 -8.99
CA LEU A 166 3.18 15.01 -8.25
C LEU A 166 4.61 15.58 -8.15
N CYS A 167 5.14 16.19 -9.20
CA CYS A 167 6.43 16.87 -9.20
C CYS A 167 6.47 18.01 -8.18
N LEU A 168 5.46 18.89 -8.19
CA LEU A 168 5.33 19.98 -7.25
C LEU A 168 5.21 19.47 -5.80
N PHE A 169 4.44 18.43 -5.57
CA PHE A 169 4.30 17.81 -4.26
C PHE A 169 5.64 17.27 -3.74
N GLY A 170 6.39 16.54 -4.59
CA GLY A 170 7.73 16.06 -4.27
C GLY A 170 8.73 17.19 -4.00
N ALA A 171 8.72 18.22 -4.85
CA ALA A 171 9.58 19.40 -4.69
C ALA A 171 9.27 20.18 -3.39
N VAL A 172 8.00 20.38 -3.05
CA VAL A 172 7.59 21.00 -1.79
C VAL A 172 8.06 20.19 -0.58
N LEU A 173 7.88 18.87 -0.59
CA LEU A 173 8.38 18.00 0.47
C LEU A 173 9.92 18.04 0.56
N MET A 174 10.62 18.08 -0.57
CA MET A 174 12.08 18.16 -0.62
C MET A 174 12.57 19.48 -0.02
N VAL A 175 11.99 20.61 -0.41
CA VAL A 175 12.29 21.94 0.16
C VAL A 175 11.95 21.98 1.66
N TRP A 176 10.82 21.42 2.06
CA TRP A 176 10.44 21.35 3.47
C TRP A 176 11.42 20.51 4.29
N THR A 177 11.82 19.34 3.76
CA THR A 177 12.86 18.48 4.37
C THR A 177 14.16 19.26 4.52
N TRP A 178 14.61 19.94 3.44
CA TRP A 178 15.86 20.69 3.45
C TRP A 178 15.87 21.83 4.47
N LEU A 179 14.78 22.60 4.55
CA LEU A 179 14.70 23.78 5.41
C LEU A 179 14.41 23.45 6.89
N ARG A 180 13.67 22.38 7.17
CA ARG A 180 13.06 22.19 8.49
C ARG A 180 13.38 20.86 9.17
N LEU A 181 13.80 19.83 8.45
CA LEU A 181 14.14 18.54 9.05
C LEU A 181 15.63 18.54 9.42
N PRO A 182 16.00 18.52 10.71
CA PRO A 182 17.38 18.22 11.12
C PRO A 182 17.68 16.72 10.86
N GLU A 183 18.97 16.35 10.89
CA GLU A 183 19.29 14.92 10.96
C GLU A 183 18.81 14.37 12.30
N THR A 184 18.05 13.29 12.26
CA THR A 184 17.43 12.69 13.44
C THR A 184 18.21 11.49 13.96
N LEU A 185 19.10 10.90 13.14
CA LEU A 185 19.98 9.81 13.54
C LEU A 185 21.29 10.38 14.08
N HIS A 186 21.58 10.11 15.35
CA HIS A 186 22.86 10.52 15.94
C HIS A 186 24.03 9.81 15.23
N PRO A 187 25.19 10.48 15.03
CA PRO A 187 26.35 9.87 14.39
C PRO A 187 26.83 8.57 15.05
N GLU A 188 26.65 8.47 16.36
CA GLU A 188 27.02 7.30 17.19
C GLU A 188 26.12 6.09 16.93
N ASP A 189 24.86 6.32 16.51
CA ASP A 189 23.89 5.26 16.22
C ASP A 189 23.96 4.76 14.78
N ARG A 190 24.87 5.30 13.97
CA ARG A 190 25.04 4.87 12.58
C ARG A 190 25.63 3.47 12.50
N THR A 191 24.94 2.59 11.83
CA THR A 191 25.38 1.20 11.65
C THR A 191 25.95 0.97 10.24
N PRO A 192 27.10 0.25 10.12
CA PRO A 192 27.61 -0.13 8.80
C PRO A 192 26.64 -1.11 8.11
N ILE A 193 26.53 -0.99 6.79
CA ILE A 193 25.77 -1.97 6.01
C ILE A 193 26.53 -3.29 6.06
N SER A 194 25.94 -4.29 6.70
CA SER A 194 26.47 -5.64 6.79
C SER A 194 25.63 -6.61 5.99
N VAL A 195 26.17 -7.09 4.87
CA VAL A 195 25.51 -8.11 4.06
C VAL A 195 25.29 -9.39 4.88
N ALA A 196 26.28 -9.76 5.71
CA ALA A 196 26.15 -10.91 6.61
C ALA A 196 25.03 -10.71 7.66
N GLY A 197 24.92 -9.50 8.24
CA GLY A 197 23.84 -9.17 9.17
C GLY A 197 22.45 -9.19 8.52
N ILE A 198 22.36 -8.65 7.31
CA ILE A 198 21.09 -8.65 6.54
C ILE A 198 20.71 -10.10 6.17
N SER A 199 21.65 -10.90 5.67
CA SER A 199 21.36 -12.30 5.30
C SER A 199 20.99 -13.15 6.52
N HIS A 200 21.65 -12.92 7.66
CA HIS A 200 21.28 -13.58 8.93
C HIS A 200 19.86 -13.21 9.37
N ALA A 201 19.51 -11.92 9.33
CA ALA A 201 18.17 -11.47 9.67
C ALA A 201 17.11 -12.03 8.70
N PHE A 202 17.40 -12.13 7.40
CA PHE A 202 16.53 -12.80 6.43
C PHE A 202 16.36 -14.28 6.76
N GLY A 203 17.43 -14.98 7.15
CA GLY A 203 17.37 -16.36 7.62
C GLY A 203 16.42 -16.53 8.81
N LEU A 204 16.47 -15.63 9.79
CA LEU A 204 15.56 -15.63 10.95
C LEU A 204 14.10 -15.39 10.54
N VAL A 205 13.85 -14.43 9.65
CA VAL A 205 12.51 -14.13 9.14
C VAL A 205 11.93 -15.32 8.40
N LEU A 206 12.69 -15.89 7.45
CA LEU A 206 12.26 -17.01 6.63
C LEU A 206 12.18 -18.35 7.42
N GLY A 207 12.93 -18.47 8.49
CA GLY A 207 12.85 -19.59 9.42
C GLY A 207 11.63 -19.55 10.35
N SER A 208 11.00 -18.38 10.49
CA SER A 208 9.81 -18.23 11.33
C SER A 208 8.53 -18.57 10.57
N ARG A 209 7.90 -19.69 10.90
CA ARG A 209 6.64 -20.13 10.29
C ARG A 209 5.52 -19.09 10.44
N ILE A 210 5.41 -18.44 11.59
CA ILE A 210 4.40 -17.40 11.86
C ILE A 210 4.66 -16.20 10.94
N THR A 211 5.89 -15.74 10.90
CA THR A 211 6.29 -14.60 10.05
C THR A 211 6.02 -14.88 8.58
N VAL A 212 6.48 -16.04 8.06
CA VAL A 212 6.28 -16.43 6.66
C VAL A 212 4.80 -16.59 6.33
N GLY A 213 4.04 -17.27 7.19
CA GLY A 213 2.62 -17.49 6.95
C GLY A 213 1.81 -16.20 6.88
N TYR A 214 2.00 -15.27 7.84
CA TYR A 214 1.30 -13.98 7.80
C TYR A 214 1.84 -13.04 6.71
N MET A 215 3.13 -13.10 6.37
CA MET A 215 3.70 -12.37 5.23
C MET A 215 3.05 -12.80 3.92
N LEU A 216 2.93 -14.10 3.67
CA LEU A 216 2.30 -14.64 2.46
C LEU A 216 0.78 -14.37 2.45
N ALA A 217 0.10 -14.52 3.59
CA ALA A 217 -1.32 -14.16 3.70
C ALA A 217 -1.55 -12.67 3.37
N MET A 218 -0.69 -11.78 3.89
CA MET A 218 -0.72 -10.35 3.57
C MET A 218 -0.47 -10.10 2.08
N THR A 219 0.45 -10.83 1.46
CA THR A 219 0.74 -10.74 0.02
C THR A 219 -0.51 -11.07 -0.82
N MET A 220 -1.24 -12.12 -0.46
CA MET A 220 -2.50 -12.49 -1.14
C MET A 220 -3.55 -11.37 -1.03
N VAL A 221 -3.74 -10.85 0.17
CA VAL A 221 -4.73 -9.78 0.42
C VAL A 221 -4.32 -8.48 -0.31
N MET A 222 -3.02 -8.16 -0.36
CA MET A 222 -2.49 -7.05 -1.16
C MET A 222 -2.69 -7.26 -2.66
N GLY A 223 -2.57 -8.50 -3.14
CA GLY A 223 -2.87 -8.86 -4.52
C GLY A 223 -4.31 -8.52 -4.90
N GLY A 224 -5.27 -8.78 -4.02
CA GLY A 224 -6.65 -8.36 -4.19
C GLY A 224 -6.80 -6.83 -4.27
N LEU A 225 -6.21 -6.10 -3.33
CA LEU A 225 -6.26 -4.63 -3.35
C LEU A 225 -5.67 -4.06 -4.65
N PHE A 226 -4.48 -4.49 -5.04
CA PHE A 226 -3.84 -3.98 -6.25
C PHE A 226 -4.55 -4.44 -7.53
N GLY A 227 -5.18 -5.63 -7.53
CA GLY A 227 -6.08 -6.08 -8.60
C GLY A 227 -7.28 -5.15 -8.74
N PHE A 228 -7.93 -4.81 -7.64
CA PHE A 228 -9.02 -3.83 -7.65
C PHE A 228 -8.54 -2.44 -8.14
N ILE A 229 -7.44 -1.92 -7.64
CA ILE A 229 -6.89 -0.63 -8.08
C ILE A 229 -6.61 -0.65 -9.59
N ASN A 230 -5.97 -1.71 -10.11
CA ASN A 230 -5.63 -1.84 -11.52
C ASN A 230 -6.86 -1.93 -12.42
N SER A 231 -7.92 -2.64 -12.01
CA SER A 231 -9.09 -2.93 -12.84
C SER A 231 -10.25 -1.96 -12.61
N SER A 232 -10.25 -1.20 -11.51
CA SER A 232 -11.42 -0.42 -11.06
C SER A 232 -11.93 0.53 -12.13
N GLN A 233 -11.04 1.30 -12.77
CA GLN A 233 -11.44 2.27 -13.79
C GLN A 233 -12.12 1.58 -14.98
N GLN A 234 -11.56 0.47 -15.49
CA GLN A 234 -12.13 -0.30 -16.59
C GLN A 234 -13.45 -0.98 -16.20
N ILE A 235 -13.56 -1.50 -14.97
CA ILE A 235 -14.82 -2.10 -14.49
C ILE A 235 -15.95 -1.07 -14.52
N PHE A 236 -15.70 0.14 -14.04
CA PHE A 236 -16.73 1.19 -14.06
C PHE A 236 -17.04 1.67 -15.49
N ALA A 237 -16.05 1.77 -16.37
CA ALA A 237 -16.22 2.21 -17.73
C ALA A 237 -16.84 1.12 -18.62
N ASP A 238 -16.23 -0.06 -18.65
CA ASP A 238 -16.51 -1.07 -19.68
C ASP A 238 -17.54 -2.12 -19.22
N ALA A 239 -17.51 -2.54 -17.92
CA ALA A 239 -18.45 -3.54 -17.43
C ALA A 239 -19.81 -2.93 -17.05
N PHE A 240 -19.84 -1.69 -16.53
CA PHE A 240 -21.08 -1.04 -16.04
C PHE A 240 -21.51 0.18 -16.85
N ASP A 241 -20.73 0.63 -17.84
CA ASP A 241 -21.00 1.88 -18.60
C ASP A 241 -21.25 3.10 -17.68
N ALA A 242 -20.49 3.17 -16.60
CA ALA A 242 -20.69 4.13 -15.51
C ALA A 242 -19.39 4.83 -15.09
N ALA A 243 -18.52 5.16 -16.07
CA ALA A 243 -17.25 5.84 -15.82
C ALA A 243 -17.40 7.11 -14.97
N HIS A 244 -18.52 7.83 -15.10
CA HIS A 244 -18.82 9.04 -14.35
C HIS A 244 -19.01 8.80 -12.83
N LEU A 245 -19.35 7.59 -12.41
CA LEU A 245 -19.51 7.20 -11.00
C LEU A 245 -18.22 6.70 -10.37
N PHE A 246 -17.19 6.39 -11.17
CA PHE A 246 -15.95 5.77 -10.70
C PHE A 246 -15.37 6.48 -9.47
N THR A 247 -15.12 7.78 -9.57
CA THR A 247 -14.45 8.56 -8.51
C THR A 247 -15.23 8.57 -7.20
N ILE A 248 -16.56 8.71 -7.29
CA ILE A 248 -17.44 8.75 -6.11
C ILE A 248 -17.50 7.38 -5.44
N VAL A 249 -17.71 6.32 -6.21
CA VAL A 249 -17.84 4.96 -5.66
C VAL A 249 -16.51 4.47 -5.12
N PHE A 250 -15.40 4.73 -5.83
CA PHE A 250 -14.06 4.41 -5.33
C PHE A 250 -13.78 5.10 -3.99
N ALA A 251 -14.11 6.39 -3.87
CA ALA A 251 -13.99 7.12 -2.61
C ALA A 251 -14.86 6.52 -1.49
N LEU A 252 -16.10 6.12 -1.78
CA LEU A 252 -16.97 5.46 -0.80
C LEU A 252 -16.39 4.12 -0.32
N ILE A 253 -15.87 3.30 -1.24
CA ILE A 253 -15.19 2.04 -0.88
C ILE A 253 -13.98 2.32 0.01
N ALA A 254 -13.18 3.34 -0.30
CA ALA A 254 -12.03 3.75 0.52
C ALA A 254 -12.46 4.25 1.93
N VAL A 255 -13.63 4.91 2.04
CA VAL A 255 -14.21 5.28 3.36
C VAL A 255 -14.47 4.04 4.21
N PHE A 256 -15.06 2.99 3.65
CA PHE A 256 -15.29 1.75 4.41
C PHE A 256 -13.99 1.10 4.88
N MET A 257 -12.95 1.11 4.06
CA MET A 257 -11.61 0.65 4.45
C MET A 257 -11.01 1.51 5.59
N ALA A 258 -11.17 2.83 5.52
CA ALA A 258 -10.73 3.74 6.58
C ALA A 258 -11.50 3.52 7.89
N LEU A 259 -12.83 3.39 7.81
CA LEU A 259 -13.69 3.12 8.99
C LEU A 259 -13.32 1.79 9.65
N SER A 260 -13.04 0.75 8.88
CA SER A 260 -12.62 -0.55 9.42
C SER A 260 -11.28 -0.46 10.14
N SER A 261 -10.32 0.30 9.62
CA SER A 261 -9.03 0.53 10.27
C SER A 261 -9.19 1.28 11.60
N LEU A 262 -10.08 2.28 11.65
CA LEU A 262 -10.43 2.99 12.89
C LEU A 262 -11.14 2.07 13.89
N LEU A 263 -12.04 1.23 13.41
CA LEU A 263 -12.72 0.22 14.25
C LEU A 263 -11.68 -0.76 14.81
N ASN A 264 -10.77 -1.28 13.96
CA ASN A 264 -9.70 -2.17 14.41
C ASN A 264 -8.90 -1.57 15.56
N ALA A 265 -8.50 -0.30 15.44
CA ALA A 265 -7.74 0.39 16.48
C ALA A 265 -8.48 0.45 17.83
N ARG A 266 -9.82 0.50 17.81
CA ARG A 266 -10.66 0.52 19.03
C ARG A 266 -10.86 -0.86 19.66
N ILE A 267 -11.00 -1.91 18.83
CA ILE A 267 -11.41 -3.24 19.31
C ILE A 267 -10.26 -4.20 19.54
N VAL A 268 -9.13 -4.04 18.81
CA VAL A 268 -8.02 -5.00 18.82
C VAL A 268 -7.42 -5.20 20.21
N GLY A 269 -7.34 -4.15 21.02
CA GLY A 269 -6.81 -4.23 22.38
C GLY A 269 -7.67 -5.08 23.33
N ARG A 270 -8.98 -5.22 23.04
CA ARG A 270 -9.91 -6.01 23.86
C ARG A 270 -10.14 -7.41 23.29
N VAL A 271 -10.27 -7.51 21.98
CA VAL A 271 -10.63 -8.76 21.28
C VAL A 271 -9.39 -9.59 20.94
N GLY A 272 -8.26 -8.92 20.65
CA GLY A 272 -7.01 -9.52 20.22
C GLY A 272 -6.87 -9.60 18.70
N MET A 273 -5.63 -9.46 18.21
CA MET A 273 -5.29 -9.39 16.78
C MET A 273 -5.77 -10.62 16.01
N ARG A 274 -5.52 -11.83 16.53
CA ARG A 274 -5.89 -13.09 15.86
C ARG A 274 -7.41 -13.22 15.70
N ARG A 275 -8.18 -12.90 16.73
CA ARG A 275 -9.65 -12.98 16.64
C ARG A 275 -10.23 -12.02 15.64
N VAL A 276 -9.76 -10.76 15.64
CA VAL A 276 -10.25 -9.74 14.71
C VAL A 276 -9.88 -10.09 13.28
N SER A 277 -8.61 -10.42 13.01
CA SER A 277 -8.16 -10.67 11.63
C SER A 277 -8.62 -11.99 11.05
N HIS A 278 -8.73 -13.05 11.87
CA HIS A 278 -9.28 -14.33 11.40
C HIS A 278 -10.79 -14.24 11.10
N ALA A 279 -11.55 -13.54 11.95
CA ALA A 279 -12.96 -13.27 11.67
C ALA A 279 -13.13 -12.42 10.39
N ALA A 280 -12.28 -11.40 10.22
CA ALA A 280 -12.28 -10.57 9.02
C ALA A 280 -11.92 -11.38 7.75
N LEU A 281 -10.96 -12.30 7.83
CA LEU A 281 -10.60 -13.17 6.72
C LEU A 281 -11.74 -14.11 6.32
N LEU A 282 -12.43 -14.70 7.29
CA LEU A 282 -13.61 -15.54 7.03
C LEU A 282 -14.75 -14.69 6.45
N GLY A 283 -14.96 -13.48 6.98
CA GLY A 283 -15.92 -12.51 6.42
C GLY A 283 -15.59 -12.11 4.98
N TYR A 284 -14.33 -11.82 4.70
CA TYR A 284 -13.82 -11.55 3.35
C TYR A 284 -14.14 -12.70 2.39
N LEU A 285 -13.85 -13.95 2.78
CA LEU A 285 -14.15 -15.13 2.00
C LEU A 285 -15.67 -15.31 1.77
N ALA A 286 -16.47 -15.13 2.82
CA ALA A 286 -17.92 -15.25 2.69
C ALA A 286 -18.49 -14.22 1.71
N ILE A 287 -18.06 -12.94 1.82
CA ILE A 287 -18.47 -11.88 0.91
C ILE A 287 -18.01 -12.17 -0.52
N THR A 288 -16.79 -12.66 -0.70
CA THR A 288 -16.24 -12.99 -2.02
C THR A 288 -17.02 -14.14 -2.67
N LEU A 289 -17.40 -15.17 -1.90
CA LEU A 289 -18.21 -16.29 -2.41
C LEU A 289 -19.63 -15.83 -2.80
N VAL A 290 -20.22 -14.96 -1.99
CA VAL A 290 -21.52 -14.32 -2.33
C VAL A 290 -21.38 -13.50 -3.63
N HIS A 291 -20.30 -12.72 -3.75
CA HIS A 291 -20.02 -11.92 -4.94
C HIS A 291 -19.86 -12.81 -6.18
N ALA A 292 -19.08 -13.89 -6.09
CA ALA A 292 -18.93 -14.86 -7.16
C ALA A 292 -20.28 -15.48 -7.58
N GLY A 293 -21.15 -15.78 -6.63
CA GLY A 293 -22.50 -16.25 -6.89
C GLY A 293 -23.38 -15.21 -7.61
N VAL A 294 -23.32 -13.95 -7.20
CA VAL A 294 -24.04 -12.85 -7.84
C VAL A 294 -23.58 -12.66 -9.29
N VAL A 295 -22.26 -12.65 -9.53
CA VAL A 295 -21.70 -12.53 -10.88
C VAL A 295 -22.09 -13.73 -11.75
N ALA A 296 -21.97 -14.95 -11.23
CA ALA A 296 -22.31 -16.16 -11.96
C ALA A 296 -23.80 -16.26 -12.31
N SER A 297 -24.68 -15.66 -11.50
CA SER A 297 -26.14 -15.62 -11.79
C SER A 297 -26.54 -14.54 -12.81
N GLY A 298 -25.60 -13.68 -13.24
CA GLY A 298 -25.87 -12.61 -14.22
C GLY A 298 -26.76 -11.46 -13.71
N VAL A 299 -26.98 -11.37 -12.39
CA VAL A 299 -27.81 -10.29 -11.77
C VAL A 299 -26.99 -9.14 -11.20
N GLU A 300 -25.66 -9.17 -11.40
CA GLU A 300 -24.78 -8.13 -10.91
C GLU A 300 -25.09 -6.78 -11.56
N ASN A 301 -25.05 -5.75 -10.76
CA ASN A 301 -25.11 -4.36 -11.19
C ASN A 301 -24.12 -3.51 -10.38
N ILE A 302 -23.92 -2.26 -10.78
CA ILE A 302 -22.94 -1.37 -10.14
C ILE A 302 -23.13 -1.23 -8.62
N TRP A 303 -24.36 -1.28 -8.13
CA TRP A 303 -24.63 -1.14 -6.70
C TRP A 303 -24.31 -2.41 -5.91
N THR A 304 -24.68 -3.59 -6.45
CA THR A 304 -24.33 -4.88 -5.83
C THR A 304 -22.81 -5.06 -5.83
N PHE A 305 -22.12 -4.75 -6.93
CA PHE A 305 -20.67 -4.72 -7.00
C PHE A 305 -20.09 -3.80 -5.93
N SER A 306 -20.56 -2.54 -5.88
CA SER A 306 -20.00 -1.53 -4.96
C SER A 306 -20.18 -1.89 -3.49
N ILE A 307 -21.34 -2.45 -3.12
CA ILE A 307 -21.62 -2.86 -1.73
C ILE A 307 -20.75 -4.05 -1.33
N LEU A 308 -20.64 -5.06 -2.19
CA LEU A 308 -19.82 -6.24 -1.91
C LEU A 308 -18.32 -5.89 -1.88
N GLN A 309 -17.88 -5.04 -2.80
CA GLN A 309 -16.50 -4.53 -2.82
C GLN A 309 -16.18 -3.69 -1.58
N ALA A 310 -17.10 -2.83 -1.13
CA ALA A 310 -16.93 -2.08 0.12
C ALA A 310 -16.84 -3.00 1.34
N GLY A 311 -17.64 -4.06 1.38
CA GLY A 311 -17.57 -5.10 2.41
C GLY A 311 -16.24 -5.84 2.44
N MET A 312 -15.70 -6.21 1.26
CA MET A 312 -14.37 -6.81 1.14
C MET A 312 -13.26 -5.86 1.60
N MET A 313 -13.31 -4.59 1.20
CA MET A 313 -12.34 -3.59 1.63
C MET A 313 -12.46 -3.24 3.12
N PHE A 314 -13.65 -3.36 3.68
CA PHE A 314 -13.85 -3.28 5.15
C PHE A 314 -13.11 -4.42 5.86
N CYS A 315 -13.26 -5.66 5.40
CA CYS A 315 -12.51 -6.80 5.95
C CYS A 315 -11.00 -6.63 5.75
N PHE A 316 -10.56 -6.11 4.60
CA PHE A 316 -9.16 -5.79 4.31
C PHE A 316 -8.55 -4.87 5.37
N GLY A 317 -9.22 -3.76 5.71
CA GLY A 317 -8.72 -2.82 6.71
C GLY A 317 -8.59 -3.42 8.12
N LEU A 318 -9.42 -4.41 8.47
CA LEU A 318 -9.29 -5.17 9.72
C LEU A 318 -8.12 -6.18 9.69
N MET A 319 -7.73 -6.69 8.51
CA MET A 319 -6.69 -7.72 8.39
C MET A 319 -5.28 -7.15 8.35
N VAL A 320 -5.04 -6.14 7.52
CA VAL A 320 -3.69 -5.73 7.10
C VAL A 320 -2.79 -5.36 8.27
N SER A 321 -3.24 -4.48 9.15
CA SER A 321 -2.44 -4.05 10.31
C SER A 321 -2.18 -5.20 11.29
N ASN A 322 -3.15 -6.09 11.47
CA ASN A 322 -3.03 -7.24 12.36
C ASN A 322 -2.09 -8.30 11.77
N PHE A 323 -2.19 -8.62 10.48
CA PHE A 323 -1.27 -9.55 9.81
C PHE A 323 0.18 -9.04 9.87
N ASN A 324 0.39 -7.74 9.60
CA ASN A 324 1.71 -7.13 9.72
C ASN A 324 2.26 -7.25 11.15
N SER A 325 1.45 -6.97 12.16
CA SER A 325 1.87 -7.06 13.57
C SER A 325 2.18 -8.49 13.98
N MET A 326 1.35 -9.47 13.58
CA MET A 326 1.57 -10.89 13.87
C MET A 326 2.78 -11.46 13.13
N ALA A 327 3.03 -11.01 11.89
CA ALA A 327 4.26 -11.37 11.17
C ALA A 327 5.53 -10.87 11.87
N MET A 328 5.46 -9.72 12.52
CA MET A 328 6.59 -9.09 13.22
C MET A 328 6.80 -9.64 14.65
N GLU A 329 5.80 -10.28 15.25
CA GLU A 329 5.82 -10.74 16.66
C GLU A 329 7.04 -11.64 16.97
N PRO A 330 7.41 -12.66 16.16
CA PRO A 330 8.55 -13.52 16.47
C PRO A 330 9.92 -12.87 16.18
N VAL A 331 9.98 -11.85 15.34
CA VAL A 331 11.21 -11.28 14.78
C VAL A 331 11.46 -9.84 15.23
N GLY A 332 10.86 -9.45 16.36
CA GLY A 332 10.97 -8.09 16.91
C GLY A 332 12.40 -7.62 17.18
N HIS A 333 13.32 -8.54 17.48
CA HIS A 333 14.75 -8.25 17.70
C HIS A 333 15.51 -7.85 16.41
N VAL A 334 14.96 -8.16 15.23
CA VAL A 334 15.46 -7.76 13.90
C VAL A 334 14.42 -6.95 13.12
N ALA A 335 13.59 -6.17 13.83
CA ALA A 335 12.41 -5.52 13.31
C ALA A 335 12.65 -4.65 12.07
N GLY A 336 13.79 -3.95 11.97
CA GLY A 336 14.12 -3.11 10.81
C GLY A 336 14.20 -3.92 9.51
N THR A 337 15.03 -4.98 9.53
CA THR A 337 15.21 -5.87 8.37
C THR A 337 13.94 -6.69 8.09
N ALA A 338 13.26 -7.16 9.14
CA ALA A 338 12.04 -7.91 9.01
C ALA A 338 10.93 -7.07 8.34
N SER A 339 10.72 -5.82 8.76
CA SER A 339 9.73 -4.94 8.16
C SER A 339 10.04 -4.59 6.70
N SER A 340 11.33 -4.44 6.35
CA SER A 340 11.77 -4.24 4.96
C SER A 340 11.45 -5.45 4.09
N LEU A 341 11.73 -6.67 4.57
CA LEU A 341 11.43 -7.90 3.84
C LEU A 341 9.91 -8.12 3.72
N LEU A 342 9.15 -7.92 4.79
CA LEU A 342 7.69 -7.98 4.75
C LEU A 342 7.12 -6.99 3.73
N GLY A 343 7.59 -5.75 3.75
CA GLY A 343 7.17 -4.72 2.82
C GLY A 343 7.52 -5.06 1.37
N PHE A 344 8.74 -5.53 1.13
CA PHE A 344 9.20 -5.99 -0.18
C PHE A 344 8.31 -7.12 -0.71
N VAL A 345 8.17 -8.23 0.03
CA VAL A 345 7.42 -9.41 -0.41
C VAL A 345 5.95 -9.10 -0.62
N SER A 346 5.32 -8.39 0.33
CA SER A 346 3.89 -8.07 0.23
C SER A 346 3.59 -7.07 -0.88
N THR A 347 4.47 -6.11 -1.13
CA THR A 347 4.26 -5.11 -2.19
C THR A 347 4.55 -5.70 -3.58
N ILE A 348 5.71 -6.33 -3.77
CA ILE A 348 6.08 -6.93 -5.07
C ILE A 348 5.13 -8.09 -5.40
N GLY A 349 4.96 -9.03 -4.47
CA GLY A 349 4.06 -10.15 -4.67
C GLY A 349 2.61 -9.70 -4.90
N GLY A 350 2.13 -8.77 -4.09
CA GLY A 350 0.80 -8.17 -4.27
C GLY A 350 0.66 -7.43 -5.61
N ALA A 351 1.67 -6.66 -6.03
CA ALA A 351 1.65 -5.95 -7.31
C ALA A 351 1.60 -6.91 -8.49
N LEU A 352 2.40 -7.98 -8.46
CA LEU A 352 2.39 -9.00 -9.52
C LEU A 352 1.07 -9.77 -9.57
N LEU A 353 0.52 -10.16 -8.42
CA LEU A 353 -0.79 -10.82 -8.34
C LEU A 353 -1.90 -9.89 -8.84
N GLY A 354 -1.91 -8.64 -8.40
CA GLY A 354 -2.87 -7.63 -8.84
C GLY A 354 -2.73 -7.31 -10.33
N PHE A 355 -1.50 -7.29 -10.85
CA PHE A 355 -1.25 -7.15 -12.29
C PHE A 355 -1.83 -8.33 -13.09
N VAL A 356 -1.61 -9.57 -12.64
CA VAL A 356 -2.21 -10.74 -13.30
C VAL A 356 -3.72 -10.63 -13.36
N LEU A 357 -4.38 -10.20 -12.28
CA LEU A 357 -5.83 -9.97 -12.28
C LEU A 357 -6.24 -8.91 -13.29
N GLY A 358 -5.56 -7.76 -13.29
CA GLY A 358 -5.86 -6.67 -14.21
C GLY A 358 -5.67 -7.05 -15.67
N GLN A 359 -4.60 -7.78 -16.00
CA GLN A 359 -4.34 -8.22 -17.38
C GLN A 359 -5.36 -9.23 -17.89
N ASN A 360 -6.05 -9.95 -17.00
CA ASN A 360 -7.13 -10.87 -17.36
C ASN A 360 -8.51 -10.20 -17.38
N PHE A 361 -8.61 -8.88 -17.25
CA PHE A 361 -9.87 -8.17 -17.40
C PHE A 361 -10.43 -8.38 -18.82
N ASP A 362 -11.67 -8.86 -18.90
CA ASP A 362 -12.35 -9.30 -20.12
C ASP A 362 -13.63 -8.49 -20.42
N GLY A 363 -13.78 -7.33 -19.79
CA GLY A 363 -15.01 -6.53 -19.86
C GLY A 363 -16.05 -6.89 -18.81
N THR A 364 -15.72 -7.87 -17.93
CA THR A 364 -16.61 -8.29 -16.83
C THR A 364 -15.92 -8.19 -15.48
N THR A 365 -16.65 -8.35 -14.39
CA THR A 365 -16.09 -8.40 -13.02
C THR A 365 -15.60 -9.79 -12.62
N LEU A 366 -15.83 -10.82 -13.48
CA LEU A 366 -15.49 -12.21 -13.21
C LEU A 366 -14.03 -12.43 -12.83
N PRO A 367 -13.02 -11.95 -13.62
CA PRO A 367 -11.62 -12.21 -13.29
C PRO A 367 -11.24 -11.63 -11.92
N LEU A 368 -11.71 -10.42 -11.59
CA LEU A 368 -11.45 -9.79 -10.32
C LEU A 368 -12.08 -10.58 -9.15
N THR A 369 -13.33 -10.97 -9.29
CA THR A 369 -14.09 -11.66 -8.25
C THR A 369 -13.52 -13.04 -7.95
N PHE A 370 -13.20 -13.82 -8.99
CA PHE A 370 -12.53 -15.12 -8.81
C PHE A 370 -11.11 -14.98 -8.27
N GLY A 371 -10.39 -13.93 -8.66
CA GLY A 371 -9.09 -13.62 -8.10
C GLY A 371 -9.18 -13.33 -6.60
N PHE A 372 -10.14 -12.55 -6.16
CA PHE A 372 -10.39 -12.32 -4.73
C PHE A 372 -10.69 -13.62 -3.98
N ALA A 373 -11.51 -14.52 -4.57
CA ALA A 373 -11.81 -15.82 -3.98
C ALA A 373 -10.54 -16.68 -3.84
N ALA A 374 -9.76 -16.79 -4.89
CA ALA A 374 -8.51 -17.55 -4.90
C ALA A 374 -7.51 -17.00 -3.87
N PHE A 375 -7.30 -15.69 -3.85
CA PHE A 375 -6.39 -15.05 -2.91
C PHE A 375 -6.88 -15.15 -1.46
N GLY A 376 -8.19 -15.05 -1.23
CA GLY A 376 -8.79 -15.26 0.09
C GLY A 376 -8.58 -16.67 0.61
N VAL A 377 -8.78 -17.70 -0.23
CA VAL A 377 -8.51 -19.11 0.10
C VAL A 377 -7.03 -19.32 0.38
N MET A 378 -6.14 -18.79 -0.48
CA MET A 378 -4.70 -18.91 -0.26
C MET A 378 -4.26 -18.20 1.02
N ALA A 379 -4.80 -17.01 1.31
CA ALA A 379 -4.54 -16.31 2.57
C ALA A 379 -4.98 -17.16 3.78
N LEU A 380 -6.13 -17.81 3.71
CA LEU A 380 -6.58 -18.72 4.77
C LEU A 380 -5.64 -19.92 4.94
N VAL A 381 -5.17 -20.52 3.84
CA VAL A 381 -4.18 -21.62 3.88
C VAL A 381 -2.89 -21.16 4.58
N PHE A 382 -2.38 -19.97 4.25
CA PHE A 382 -1.18 -19.43 4.89
C PHE A 382 -1.39 -19.08 6.37
N VAL A 383 -2.56 -18.58 6.73
CA VAL A 383 -2.91 -18.35 8.15
C VAL A 383 -3.00 -19.68 8.91
N LEU A 384 -3.64 -20.69 8.33
CA LEU A 384 -3.69 -22.04 8.93
C LEU A 384 -2.30 -22.66 9.06
N PHE A 385 -1.45 -22.49 8.07
CA PHE A 385 -0.04 -22.87 8.16
C PHE A 385 0.66 -22.16 9.32
N ALA A 386 0.51 -20.81 9.45
CA ALA A 386 1.08 -20.03 10.55
C ALA A 386 0.61 -20.53 11.93
N GLU A 387 -0.67 -20.84 12.08
CA GLU A 387 -1.34 -21.15 13.35
C GLU A 387 -1.51 -22.64 13.62
N LYS A 388 -0.81 -23.54 12.88
CA LYS A 388 -0.90 -25.03 13.02
C LYS A 388 -2.33 -25.57 12.89
N GLY A 389 -3.10 -25.02 11.96
CA GLY A 389 -4.49 -25.44 11.73
C GLY A 389 -5.51 -24.91 12.76
N ARG A 390 -5.11 -24.05 13.70
CA ARG A 390 -5.98 -23.54 14.76
C ARG A 390 -6.26 -22.06 14.59
N LEU A 391 -7.44 -21.71 14.10
CA LEU A 391 -7.90 -20.34 14.08
C LEU A 391 -8.29 -19.87 15.50
N PHE A 392 -8.19 -18.56 15.75
CA PHE A 392 -8.60 -17.88 16.97
C PHE A 392 -7.83 -18.27 18.26
N SER A 393 -6.76 -19.06 18.14
CA SER A 393 -5.96 -19.46 19.29
C SER A 393 -5.19 -18.26 19.85
N SER A 394 -5.41 -17.95 21.13
CA SER A 394 -4.51 -17.07 21.88
C SER A 394 -3.24 -17.87 22.22
N HIS A 395 -2.11 -17.55 21.60
CA HIS A 395 -0.83 -17.95 22.19
C HIS A 395 -0.74 -17.14 23.48
N GLY A 396 -0.84 -17.82 24.63
CA GLY A 396 -0.76 -17.18 25.93
C GLY A 396 0.49 -16.30 26.01
N ALA A 397 0.35 -15.08 26.53
CA ALA A 397 1.49 -14.33 27.00
C ALA A 397 2.33 -15.27 27.88
N PRO A 398 3.66 -15.27 27.78
CA PRO A 398 4.49 -16.03 28.71
C PRO A 398 4.07 -15.60 30.11
N ALA A 399 3.69 -16.58 30.93
CA ALA A 399 3.28 -16.35 32.32
C ALA A 399 4.30 -15.46 32.96
N GLY A 400 3.85 -14.28 33.43
CA GLY A 400 4.71 -13.30 34.04
C GLY A 400 5.57 -13.96 35.13
N ARG A 401 6.86 -13.76 35.05
CA ARG A 401 7.74 -13.91 36.22
C ARG A 401 7.32 -12.80 37.17
N SER A 402 6.65 -13.22 38.21
CA SER A 402 6.42 -12.46 39.46
C SER A 402 7.74 -11.96 40.03
#